data_4545ff8637b0cb3ae546f179ef0aff8e
#
_entry.id   4545ff8637b0cb3ae546f179ef0aff8e
#
_cell.length_a   1.000
_cell.length_b   1.000
_cell.length_c   1.000
_cell.angle_alpha   90.00
_cell.angle_beta   90.00
_cell.angle_gamma   90.00
#
_symmetry.space_group_name_H-M   'P 1'
#
loop_
_entity.id
_entity.type
_entity.pdbx_description
1 polymer ?
#
loop_
_entity_poly.entity_id
_entity_poly.type
_entity_poly.pdbx_seq_one_letter_code
_entity_poly.pdbx_strand_id
1 'polypeptide(L)'
;MAKKGKKKAKAEKEVEEVKTESTFVKPEEVLALVPENWVTLEFYLMNWNFMDTSMRVKTDTHLFTIKHNLVKRHGRIKDLVICKGSFTSANELDDDMKTLEDYGVTGAPDDPDKKLHKTMKLYYEFKPCDHDDPLLLVWK
;
A
#
# COMPACT_ATOMS: atom_id res chain seq x y z
N MET A 1 47.35 -23.34 -34.65
CA MET A 1 46.92 -21.93 -34.45
C MET A 1 45.45 -21.80 -34.01
N ALA A 2 44.58 -22.72 -34.35
CA ALA A 2 43.18 -22.70 -33.94
C ALA A 2 42.89 -22.92 -32.41
N LYS A 3 43.83 -23.52 -31.72
CA LYS A 3 43.68 -23.81 -30.26
C LYS A 3 43.91 -22.61 -29.35
N LYS A 4 44.56 -21.56 -29.79
CA LYS A 4 44.78 -20.34 -28.97
C LYS A 4 43.56 -19.39 -28.90
N GLY A 5 42.70 -19.41 -29.89
CA GLY A 5 41.52 -18.55 -29.91
C GLY A 5 40.39 -19.03 -28.99
N LYS A 6 40.29 -20.35 -28.79
CA LYS A 6 39.24 -20.93 -27.90
C LYS A 6 39.49 -20.69 -26.42
N LYS A 7 40.75 -20.58 -26.01
CA LYS A 7 41.08 -20.30 -24.59
C LYS A 7 40.79 -18.84 -24.19
N LYS A 8 40.93 -17.87 -25.10
CA LYS A 8 40.63 -16.49 -24.82
C LYS A 8 39.12 -16.22 -24.66
N ALA A 9 38.31 -16.82 -25.52
CA ALA A 9 36.87 -16.69 -25.46
C ALA A 9 36.27 -17.29 -24.17
N LYS A 10 36.84 -18.35 -23.66
CA LYS A 10 36.40 -18.98 -22.41
C LYS A 10 36.76 -18.14 -21.19
N ALA A 11 37.91 -17.50 -21.18
CA ALA A 11 38.31 -16.61 -20.09
C ALA A 11 37.48 -15.33 -20.04
N GLU A 12 37.09 -14.77 -21.18
CA GLU A 12 36.22 -13.62 -21.25
C GLU A 12 34.79 -13.90 -20.72
N LYS A 13 34.25 -15.08 -21.01
CA LYS A 13 32.95 -15.51 -20.45
C LYS A 13 32.98 -15.67 -18.95
N GLU A 14 33.99 -16.22 -18.38
CA GLU A 14 34.13 -16.35 -16.91
C GLU A 14 34.25 -14.98 -16.23
N VAL A 15 34.93 -14.03 -16.83
CA VAL A 15 35.06 -12.66 -16.31
C VAL A 15 33.74 -11.91 -16.38
N GLU A 16 32.93 -12.09 -17.41
CA GLU A 16 31.61 -11.49 -17.51
C GLU A 16 30.64 -12.06 -16.46
N GLU A 17 30.63 -13.36 -16.24
CA GLU A 17 29.80 -13.98 -15.21
C GLU A 17 30.15 -13.48 -13.80
N VAL A 18 31.41 -13.33 -13.48
CA VAL A 18 31.86 -12.79 -12.18
C VAL A 18 31.44 -11.32 -12.02
N LYS A 19 31.52 -10.50 -13.05
CA LYS A 19 31.05 -9.11 -13.02
C LYS A 19 29.55 -9.01 -12.82
N THR A 20 28.77 -9.87 -13.44
CA THR A 20 27.31 -9.89 -13.29
C THR A 20 26.91 -10.28 -11.87
N GLU A 21 27.56 -11.24 -11.26
CA GLU A 21 27.31 -11.61 -9.86
C GLU A 21 27.69 -10.49 -8.87
N SER A 22 28.79 -9.78 -9.12
CA SER A 22 29.25 -8.70 -8.23
C SER A 22 28.38 -7.47 -8.25
N THR A 23 27.61 -7.24 -9.31
CA THR A 23 26.67 -6.10 -9.43
C THR A 23 25.28 -6.44 -8.87
N PHE A 24 25.00 -7.71 -8.61
CA PHE A 24 23.72 -8.11 -8.02
C PHE A 24 23.75 -7.91 -6.51
N VAL A 25 23.06 -6.86 -6.05
CA VAL A 25 22.86 -6.62 -4.63
C VAL A 25 21.74 -7.53 -4.13
N LYS A 26 21.99 -8.26 -3.06
CA LYS A 26 20.97 -9.13 -2.48
C LYS A 26 19.78 -8.29 -2.00
N PRO A 27 18.55 -8.62 -2.39
CA PRO A 27 17.36 -7.86 -1.96
C PRO A 27 17.20 -7.76 -0.44
N GLU A 28 17.65 -8.76 0.29
CA GLU A 28 17.60 -8.80 1.75
C GLU A 28 18.45 -7.70 2.41
N GLU A 29 19.62 -7.40 1.86
CA GLU A 29 20.48 -6.34 2.38
C GLU A 29 19.88 -4.94 2.15
N VAL A 30 19.22 -4.73 1.02
CA VAL A 30 18.53 -3.48 0.70
C VAL A 30 17.33 -3.28 1.62
N LEU A 31 16.55 -4.34 1.87
CA LEU A 31 15.39 -4.29 2.76
C LEU A 31 15.76 -4.04 4.23
N ALA A 32 16.92 -4.53 4.67
CA ALA A 32 17.41 -4.31 6.03
C ALA A 32 17.84 -2.86 6.30
N LEU A 33 18.17 -2.09 5.26
CA LEU A 33 18.59 -0.70 5.37
C LEU A 33 17.43 0.29 5.43
N VAL A 34 16.24 -0.11 5.01
CA VAL A 34 15.04 0.74 5.01
C VAL A 34 14.20 0.40 6.23
N PRO A 35 14.05 1.31 7.19
CA PRO A 35 13.19 1.06 8.34
C PRO A 35 11.73 1.00 7.88
N GLU A 36 11.05 -0.06 8.26
CA GLU A 36 9.62 -0.22 8.00
C GLU A 36 8.83 0.37 9.17
N ASN A 37 8.03 1.36 8.88
CA ASN A 37 7.12 1.95 9.84
C ASN A 37 5.70 1.45 9.59
N TRP A 38 5.02 1.10 10.65
CA TRP A 38 3.66 0.60 10.62
C TRP A 38 2.72 1.55 11.34
N VAL A 39 1.51 1.63 10.85
CA VAL A 39 0.44 2.41 11.47
C VAL A 39 -0.85 1.60 11.44
N THR A 40 -1.61 1.70 12.51
CA THR A 40 -2.96 1.14 12.56
C THR A 40 -3.94 2.24 12.17
N LEU A 41 -4.64 2.03 11.07
CA LEU A 41 -5.66 2.95 10.60
C LEU A 41 -7.01 2.51 11.17
N GLU A 42 -7.66 3.41 11.88
CA GLU A 42 -9.03 3.23 12.35
C GLU A 42 -9.96 3.98 11.41
N PHE A 43 -10.89 3.27 10.80
CA PHE A 43 -11.83 3.85 9.85
C PHE A 43 -13.19 4.04 10.50
N TYR A 44 -13.66 5.26 10.48
CA TYR A 44 -14.97 5.63 10.98
C TYR A 44 -15.85 6.11 9.83
N LEU A 45 -16.97 5.45 9.64
CA LEU A 45 -17.95 5.87 8.65
C LEU A 45 -18.80 7.02 9.23
N MET A 46 -18.90 8.11 8.50
CA MET A 46 -19.57 9.31 8.99
C MET A 46 -21.06 9.10 9.31
N ASN A 47 -21.73 8.28 8.53
CA ASN A 47 -23.17 8.09 8.65
C ASN A 47 -23.59 6.94 9.60
N TRP A 48 -22.66 6.07 9.99
CA TRP A 48 -22.96 4.86 10.75
C TRP A 48 -21.89 4.58 11.79
N ASN A 49 -22.30 4.36 13.00
CA ASN A 49 -21.36 4.12 14.10
C ASN A 49 -20.93 2.67 14.27
N PHE A 50 -21.57 1.72 13.61
CA PHE A 50 -21.33 0.30 13.83
C PHE A 50 -20.43 -0.37 12.78
N MET A 51 -19.98 0.38 11.76
CA MET A 51 -19.12 -0.17 10.72
C MET A 51 -17.65 0.22 10.90
N ASP A 52 -17.27 0.54 12.09
CA ASP A 52 -15.89 0.86 12.40
C ASP A 52 -15.00 -0.34 12.13
N THR A 53 -13.87 -0.10 11.52
CA THR A 53 -12.89 -1.11 11.19
C THR A 53 -11.49 -0.59 11.39
N SER A 54 -10.55 -1.48 11.60
CA SER A 54 -9.14 -1.12 11.71
C SER A 54 -8.31 -1.96 10.75
N MET A 55 -7.25 -1.36 10.26
CA MET A 55 -6.32 -1.99 9.34
C MET A 55 -4.90 -1.59 9.71
N ARG A 56 -4.01 -2.56 9.82
CA ARG A 56 -2.59 -2.28 10.03
C ARG A 56 -1.86 -2.31 8.69
N VAL A 57 -1.21 -1.21 8.35
CA VAL A 57 -0.49 -1.04 7.09
C VAL A 57 0.85 -0.37 7.31
N LYS A 58 1.73 -0.47 6.34
CA LYS A 58 2.98 0.28 6.31
C LYS A 58 2.69 1.73 5.90
N THR A 59 3.52 2.64 6.38
CA THR A 59 3.38 4.06 6.03
C THR A 59 3.67 4.36 4.56
N ASP A 60 4.38 3.48 3.87
CA ASP A 60 4.64 3.57 2.43
C ASP A 60 3.48 3.06 1.56
N THR A 61 2.39 2.61 2.16
CA THR A 61 1.21 2.13 1.44
C THR A 61 0.52 3.28 0.71
N HIS A 62 0.20 3.06 -0.55
CA HIS A 62 -0.53 4.05 -1.36
C HIS A 62 -2.00 4.11 -0.99
N LEU A 63 -2.59 5.28 -1.16
CA LEU A 63 -3.99 5.52 -0.85
C LEU A 63 -4.94 4.62 -1.67
N PHE A 64 -4.62 4.33 -2.93
CA PHE A 64 -5.46 3.46 -3.75
C PHE A 64 -5.61 2.06 -3.16
N THR A 65 -4.59 1.53 -2.49
CA THR A 65 -4.65 0.23 -1.82
C THR A 65 -5.65 0.26 -0.66
N ILE A 66 -5.64 1.33 0.10
CA ILE A 66 -6.57 1.53 1.22
C ILE A 66 -8.00 1.66 0.69
N LYS A 67 -8.22 2.47 -0.33
CA LYS A 67 -9.52 2.60 -1.00
C LYS A 67 -10.02 1.28 -1.56
N HIS A 68 -9.14 0.50 -2.16
CA HIS A 68 -9.49 -0.82 -2.69
C HIS A 68 -9.98 -1.77 -1.59
N ASN A 69 -9.31 -1.76 -0.44
CA ASN A 69 -9.72 -2.59 0.70
C ASN A 69 -11.08 -2.16 1.27
N LEU A 70 -11.35 -0.86 1.30
CA LEU A 70 -12.66 -0.35 1.70
C LEU A 70 -13.76 -0.74 0.71
N VAL A 71 -13.47 -0.66 -0.58
CA VAL A 71 -14.41 -1.11 -1.63
C VAL A 71 -14.70 -2.60 -1.50
N LYS A 72 -13.71 -3.42 -1.24
CA LYS A 72 -13.91 -4.86 -0.99
C LYS A 72 -14.83 -5.11 0.19
N ARG A 73 -14.72 -4.31 1.24
CA ARG A 73 -15.53 -4.46 2.44
C ARG A 73 -16.99 -4.07 2.21
N HIS A 74 -17.21 -2.98 1.50
CA HIS A 74 -18.55 -2.41 1.30
C HIS A 74 -19.24 -2.84 0.01
N GLY A 75 -18.49 -3.43 -0.91
CA GLY A 75 -18.99 -3.81 -2.23
C GLY A 75 -18.96 -2.65 -3.22
N ARG A 76 -19.97 -2.56 -4.05
CA ARG A 76 -20.06 -1.52 -5.08
C ARG A 76 -20.40 -0.17 -4.46
N ILE A 77 -19.41 0.68 -4.36
CA ILE A 77 -19.55 2.05 -3.85
C ILE A 77 -18.93 3.03 -4.85
N LYS A 78 -19.39 4.26 -4.81
CA LYS A 78 -18.84 5.37 -5.59
C LYS A 78 -18.56 6.57 -4.69
N ASP A 79 -17.81 7.52 -5.21
CA ASP A 79 -17.50 8.78 -4.51
C ASP A 79 -16.94 8.55 -3.10
N LEU A 80 -16.01 7.59 -2.98
CA LEU A 80 -15.34 7.32 -1.72
C LEU A 80 -14.42 8.49 -1.35
N VAL A 81 -14.71 9.15 -0.27
CA VAL A 81 -13.95 10.27 0.29
C VAL A 81 -13.36 9.83 1.62
N ILE A 82 -12.07 10.02 1.79
CA ILE A 82 -11.36 9.71 3.04
C ILE A 82 -10.72 11.00 3.56
N CYS A 83 -10.92 11.30 4.82
CA CYS A 83 -10.35 12.47 5.49
C CYS A 83 -9.53 12.07 6.69
N LYS A 84 -8.43 12.77 6.92
CA LYS A 84 -7.51 12.54 8.02
C LYS A 84 -7.90 13.37 9.23
N GLY A 85 -8.19 12.71 10.33
CA GLY A 85 -8.48 13.37 11.62
C GLY A 85 -9.86 13.95 11.75
N SER A 86 -10.28 14.81 10.87
CA SER A 86 -11.64 15.39 10.83
C SER A 86 -12.17 15.39 9.41
N PHE A 87 -13.48 15.27 9.26
CA PHE A 87 -14.12 15.22 7.95
C PHE A 87 -14.34 16.65 7.40
N THR A 88 -13.28 17.17 6.78
CA THR A 88 -13.28 18.48 6.12
C THR A 88 -12.57 18.39 4.77
N SER A 89 -12.92 19.24 3.84
CA SER A 89 -12.29 19.27 2.52
C SER A 89 -10.79 19.57 2.57
N ALA A 90 -10.33 20.27 3.61
CA ALA A 90 -8.90 20.53 3.80
C ALA A 90 -8.11 19.29 4.21
N ASN A 91 -8.76 18.32 4.84
CA ASN A 91 -8.15 17.09 5.32
C ASN A 91 -8.41 15.90 4.39
N GLU A 92 -9.04 16.13 3.25
CA GLU A 92 -9.34 15.08 2.29
C GLU A 92 -8.07 14.52 1.66
N LEU A 93 -8.02 13.20 1.58
CA LEU A 93 -6.96 12.47 0.89
C LEU A 93 -7.44 12.17 -0.53
N ASP A 94 -7.13 13.05 -1.47
CA ASP A 94 -7.65 13.01 -2.83
C ASP A 94 -6.72 12.33 -3.84
N ASP A 95 -5.42 12.34 -3.59
CA ASP A 95 -4.44 11.76 -4.51
C ASP A 95 -4.16 10.29 -4.16
N ASP A 96 -4.70 9.40 -4.98
CA ASP A 96 -4.60 7.96 -4.79
C ASP A 96 -3.17 7.41 -4.96
N MET A 97 -2.31 8.14 -5.65
CA MET A 97 -0.94 7.72 -5.91
C MET A 97 0.03 8.09 -4.79
N LYS A 98 -0.38 8.95 -3.88
CA LYS A 98 0.43 9.30 -2.72
C LYS A 98 0.40 8.20 -1.66
N THR A 99 1.50 8.09 -0.93
CA THR A 99 1.61 7.21 0.22
C THR A 99 1.06 7.90 1.48
N LEU A 100 0.88 7.12 2.53
CA LEU A 100 0.51 7.69 3.82
C LEU A 100 1.57 8.65 4.36
N GLU A 101 2.84 8.39 4.10
CA GLU A 101 3.94 9.28 4.48
C GLU A 101 3.84 10.63 3.78
N ASP A 102 3.45 10.65 2.51
CA ASP A 102 3.25 11.89 1.75
C ASP A 102 2.12 12.75 2.34
N TYR A 103 1.16 12.14 3.00
CA TYR A 103 0.11 12.83 3.73
C TYR A 103 0.49 13.20 5.18
N GLY A 104 1.74 12.94 5.57
CA GLY A 104 2.22 13.25 6.91
C GLY A 104 1.81 12.27 7.99
N VAL A 105 1.42 11.06 7.61
CA VAL A 105 1.13 9.97 8.55
C VAL A 105 2.44 9.41 9.07
N THR A 106 2.63 9.46 10.37
CA THR A 106 3.81 8.89 11.03
C THR A 106 3.49 7.51 11.56
N GLY A 107 4.41 6.59 11.36
CA GLY A 107 4.32 5.24 11.89
C GLY A 107 5.35 4.96 12.98
N ALA A 108 5.34 3.75 13.46
CA ALA A 108 6.33 3.22 14.39
C ALA A 108 6.86 1.89 13.85
N PRO A 109 8.09 1.50 14.23
CA PRO A 109 8.62 0.19 13.89
C PRO A 109 7.72 -0.93 14.42
N ASP A 110 7.76 -2.06 13.76
CA ASP A 110 6.98 -3.21 14.20
C ASP A 110 7.53 -3.73 15.53
N ASP A 111 6.71 -3.57 16.58
CA ASP A 111 7.05 -3.98 17.93
C ASP A 111 6.13 -5.14 18.34
N PRO A 112 6.69 -6.32 18.67
CA PRO A 112 5.89 -7.46 19.12
C PRO A 112 5.15 -7.18 20.42
N ASP A 113 5.69 -6.32 21.27
CA ASP A 113 5.07 -5.95 22.56
C ASP A 113 3.95 -4.90 22.42
N LYS A 114 3.71 -4.39 21.23
CA LYS A 114 2.68 -3.39 20.90
C LYS A 114 2.78 -2.05 21.66
N LYS A 115 3.90 -1.79 22.29
CA LYS A 115 4.11 -0.56 23.08
C LYS A 115 4.27 0.70 22.24
N LEU A 116 4.81 0.53 21.01
CA LEU A 116 5.08 1.63 20.09
C LEU A 116 4.06 1.73 18.96
N HIS A 117 2.94 1.02 19.05
CA HIS A 117 1.92 1.09 18.01
C HIS A 117 1.33 2.49 17.90
N LYS A 118 1.37 3.04 16.71
CA LYS A 118 0.70 4.29 16.39
C LYS A 118 -0.61 4.01 15.69
N THR A 119 -1.62 4.74 16.07
CA THR A 119 -2.96 4.65 15.52
C THR A 119 -3.34 5.99 14.91
N MET A 120 -4.00 5.96 13.77
CA MET A 120 -4.54 7.14 13.11
C MET A 120 -6.00 6.94 12.79
N LYS A 121 -6.81 7.95 13.08
CA LYS A 121 -8.24 7.95 12.77
C LYS A 121 -8.45 8.53 11.38
N LEU A 122 -9.16 7.79 10.56
CA LEU A 122 -9.59 8.20 9.24
C LEU A 122 -11.11 8.15 9.18
N TYR A 123 -11.69 9.24 8.72
CA TYR A 123 -13.14 9.33 8.52
C TYR A 123 -13.42 9.19 7.03
N TYR A 124 -14.42 8.41 6.68
CA TYR A 124 -14.77 8.20 5.29
C TYR A 124 -16.27 8.24 5.06
N GLU A 125 -16.62 8.56 3.84
CA GLU A 125 -17.98 8.55 3.36
C GLU A 125 -18.01 8.00 1.94
N PHE A 126 -19.08 7.34 1.58
CA PHE A 126 -19.28 6.85 0.23
C PHE A 126 -20.75 6.91 -0.15
N LYS A 127 -21.00 6.81 -1.45
CA LYS A 127 -22.35 6.65 -1.98
C LYS A 127 -22.49 5.24 -2.56
N PRO A 128 -23.65 4.59 -2.41
CA PRO A 128 -23.88 3.32 -3.10
C PRO A 128 -23.92 3.56 -4.60
N CYS A 129 -23.43 2.58 -5.37
CA CYS A 129 -23.61 2.61 -6.82
C CYS A 129 -25.06 2.42 -7.18
N ASP A 130 -25.54 3.25 -8.09
CA ASP A 130 -26.85 3.06 -8.67
C ASP A 130 -26.87 1.77 -9.50
N HIS A 131 -27.92 1.00 -9.36
CA HIS A 131 -28.11 -0.17 -10.19
C HIS A 131 -28.75 0.26 -11.50
N ASP A 132 -28.07 -0.01 -12.62
CA ASP A 132 -28.59 0.30 -13.95
C ASP A 132 -29.68 -0.67 -14.38
N ASP A 133 -29.81 -1.79 -13.68
CA ASP A 133 -30.81 -2.80 -13.96
C ASP A 133 -31.86 -2.88 -12.86
N PRO A 134 -32.99 -2.19 -13.01
CA PRO A 134 -34.06 -2.22 -12.02
C PRO A 134 -34.73 -3.59 -11.88
N LEU A 135 -34.51 -4.51 -12.81
CA LEU A 135 -35.08 -5.86 -12.72
C LEU A 135 -34.53 -6.65 -11.53
N LEU A 136 -33.36 -6.32 -11.07
CA LEU A 136 -32.81 -6.90 -9.84
C LEU A 136 -33.60 -6.50 -8.60
N LEU A 137 -34.26 -5.36 -8.64
CA LEU A 137 -35.09 -4.84 -7.56
C LEU A 137 -36.55 -5.24 -7.67
N VAL A 138 -37.00 -5.57 -8.86
CA VAL A 138 -38.42 -5.96 -9.18
C VAL A 138 -38.49 -7.44 -9.45
N TRP A 139 -37.91 -8.20 -8.61
CA TRP A 139 -37.98 -9.61 -8.67
C TRP A 139 -39.37 -10.13 -8.24
N LYS A 140 -39.91 -10.95 -9.02
CA LYS A 140 -41.24 -11.51 -8.75
C LYS A 140 -41.17 -12.96 -8.30
#